data_bfef2ea1849fb05d2ee4b6972c3d1b70
#
_entry.id   bfef2ea1849fb05d2ee4b6972c3d1b70
#
_cell.length_a   1.000
_cell.length_b   1.000
_cell.length_c   1.000
_cell.angle_alpha   90.00
_cell.angle_beta   90.00
_cell.angle_gamma   90.00
#
_symmetry.space_group_name_H-M   'P 1'
#
loop_
_entity.id
_entity.type
_entity.pdbx_description
1 polymer ?
#
loop_
_entity_poly.entity_id
_entity_poly.type
_entity_poly.pdbx_seq_one_letter_code
_entity_poly.pdbx_strand_id
1 'polypeptide(L)'
;MTRLSLKRLERAFLGPQQYYSMVSMSFPRPRKLESEGELYEYAIGALARRMRSVAEMKRLLRRRVDADTELGQALVELVIRRLKDQSYLNDSRYASAFSTFRRDNEKLGRRRVITDLKAKGVHGEVIDKALADVYGEVDEEQLARQHLRRKRLEKPKDQKQAARIFRQLVRAGFSAKVIFRILKKWDVDEDLLSTLETDAASGSET
;
A
#
# COMPACT_ATOMS: atom_id res chain seq x y z
N MET A 1 4.01 -16.89 -68.74
CA MET A 1 4.39 -17.17 -67.34
C MET A 1 5.12 -15.96 -66.82
N THR A 2 4.54 -15.08 -66.37
CA THR A 2 3.79 -14.43 -65.28
C THR A 2 4.75 -13.63 -64.39
N ARG A 3 4.86 -12.33 -64.77
CA ARG A 3 5.48 -11.27 -63.97
C ARG A 3 4.55 -10.85 -62.82
N LEU A 4 4.41 -11.64 -61.73
CA LEU A 4 3.54 -11.33 -60.64
C LEU A 4 4.07 -11.80 -59.27
N SER A 5 5.37 -11.59 -58.98
CA SER A 5 5.95 -12.03 -57.71
C SER A 5 6.92 -11.08 -57.02
N LEU A 6 7.10 -9.85 -57.49
CA LEU A 6 8.10 -8.92 -56.92
C LEU A 6 7.49 -7.73 -56.13
N LYS A 7 6.18 -7.59 -56.05
CA LYS A 7 5.53 -6.51 -55.27
C LYS A 7 5.02 -6.90 -53.89
N ARG A 8 5.34 -8.10 -53.40
CA ARG A 8 4.85 -8.59 -52.08
C ARG A 8 5.89 -8.65 -50.98
N LEU A 9 7.14 -8.28 -51.24
CA LEU A 9 8.26 -8.34 -50.28
C LEU A 9 8.75 -6.98 -49.77
N GLU A 10 8.21 -5.86 -50.24
CA GLU A 10 8.59 -4.52 -49.76
C GLU A 10 7.75 -3.99 -48.58
N ARG A 11 6.83 -4.79 -48.02
CA ARG A 11 6.01 -4.39 -46.86
C ARG A 11 6.42 -4.96 -45.51
N ALA A 12 7.62 -5.53 -45.42
CA ALA A 12 8.07 -6.24 -44.19
C ALA A 12 9.28 -5.61 -43.51
N PHE A 13 9.63 -4.35 -43.76
CA PHE A 13 10.79 -3.74 -43.11
C PHE A 13 10.53 -2.29 -42.67
N LEU A 14 9.43 -2.09 -41.92
CA LEU A 14 9.31 -0.92 -41.07
C LEU A 14 9.53 -1.42 -39.64
N GLY A 15 10.71 -1.15 -39.11
CA GLY A 15 11.17 -1.64 -37.82
C GLY A 15 10.30 -1.10 -36.68
N PRO A 16 10.36 -1.73 -35.48
CA PRO A 16 9.51 -1.41 -34.34
C PRO A 16 9.66 0.00 -33.77
N GLN A 17 10.60 0.79 -34.23
CA GLN A 17 10.81 2.16 -33.77
C GLN A 17 9.80 3.20 -34.30
N GLN A 18 9.09 2.93 -35.38
CA GLN A 18 8.08 3.87 -35.89
C GLN A 18 6.68 3.69 -35.29
N TYR A 19 6.43 2.56 -34.62
CA TYR A 19 5.16 2.34 -33.91
C TYR A 19 5.07 3.08 -32.57
N TYR A 20 6.19 3.42 -31.95
CA TYR A 20 6.20 4.16 -30.66
C TYR A 20 5.99 5.67 -30.80
N SER A 21 6.07 6.21 -31.99
CA SER A 21 5.94 7.65 -32.26
C SER A 21 4.48 8.11 -32.42
N MET A 22 3.51 7.21 -32.58
CA MET A 22 2.13 7.59 -32.90
C MET A 22 1.10 7.37 -31.82
N VAL A 23 1.47 6.92 -30.62
CA VAL A 23 0.52 6.80 -29.52
C VAL A 23 1.04 7.53 -28.27
N SER A 24 1.37 8.80 -28.44
CA SER A 24 1.21 9.73 -27.34
C SER A 24 -0.29 9.97 -27.17
N MET A 25 -1.00 9.00 -26.59
CA MET A 25 -2.36 9.24 -26.09
C MET A 25 -2.23 10.21 -24.93
N SER A 26 -2.19 11.50 -25.26
CA SER A 26 -2.40 12.56 -24.30
C SER A 26 -3.82 12.41 -23.78
N PHE A 27 -3.98 11.64 -22.69
CA PHE A 27 -5.23 11.65 -21.94
C PHE A 27 -5.51 13.11 -21.57
N PRO A 28 -6.69 13.66 -21.92
CA PRO A 28 -7.02 15.02 -21.58
C PRO A 28 -6.87 15.20 -20.07
N ARG A 29 -6.09 16.20 -19.67
CA ARG A 29 -5.93 16.50 -18.24
C ARG A 29 -7.32 16.77 -17.67
N PRO A 30 -7.67 16.15 -16.53
CA PRO A 30 -8.99 16.36 -15.94
C PRO A 30 -9.20 17.85 -15.67
N ARG A 31 -10.38 18.38 -16.02
CA ARG A 31 -10.77 19.77 -15.77
C ARG A 31 -10.50 20.12 -14.31
N LYS A 32 -9.92 21.28 -14.07
CA LYS A 32 -9.78 21.85 -12.73
C LYS A 32 -11.14 22.28 -12.21
N LEU A 33 -11.35 22.13 -10.92
CA LEU A 33 -12.58 22.52 -10.23
C LEU A 33 -12.32 23.87 -9.53
N GLU A 34 -13.19 24.82 -9.73
CA GLU A 34 -12.98 26.21 -9.31
C GLU A 34 -13.93 26.62 -8.17
N SER A 35 -14.94 25.81 -7.89
CA SER A 35 -15.89 26.07 -6.80
C SER A 35 -15.80 25.03 -5.68
N GLU A 36 -16.15 25.46 -4.46
CA GLU A 36 -16.25 24.58 -3.28
C GLU A 36 -17.27 23.47 -3.53
N GLY A 37 -18.43 23.79 -4.11
CA GLY A 37 -19.49 22.83 -4.37
C GLY A 37 -19.05 21.68 -5.28
N GLU A 38 -18.42 21.99 -6.43
CA GLU A 38 -17.90 20.98 -7.35
C GLU A 38 -16.84 20.10 -6.69
N LEU A 39 -15.93 20.72 -5.91
CA LEU A 39 -14.86 19.99 -5.21
C LEU A 39 -15.41 19.11 -4.09
N TYR A 40 -16.43 19.57 -3.38
CA TYR A 40 -17.13 18.81 -2.35
C TYR A 40 -17.84 17.59 -2.95
N GLU A 41 -18.64 17.77 -4.02
CA GLU A 41 -19.32 16.65 -4.71
C GLU A 41 -18.32 15.62 -5.23
N TYR A 42 -17.20 16.07 -5.79
CA TYR A 42 -16.10 15.19 -6.18
C TYR A 42 -15.54 14.39 -5.00
N ALA A 43 -15.38 15.04 -3.85
CA ALA A 43 -14.89 14.39 -2.62
C ALA A 43 -15.87 13.32 -2.10
N ILE A 44 -17.18 13.63 -2.06
CA ILE A 44 -18.23 12.69 -1.69
C ILE A 44 -18.22 11.47 -2.62
N GLY A 45 -18.18 11.69 -3.94
CA GLY A 45 -18.06 10.60 -4.91
C GLY A 45 -16.78 9.75 -4.75
N ALA A 46 -15.70 10.33 -4.26
CA ALA A 46 -14.47 9.60 -3.96
C ALA A 46 -14.56 8.78 -2.67
N LEU A 47 -15.29 9.27 -1.66
CA LEU A 47 -15.54 8.57 -0.39
C LEU A 47 -16.56 7.43 -0.56
N ALA A 48 -17.55 7.61 -1.42
CA ALA A 48 -18.52 6.55 -1.74
C ALA A 48 -17.84 5.29 -2.32
N ARG A 49 -16.72 5.45 -3.00
CA ARG A 49 -15.98 4.32 -3.60
C ARG A 49 -15.09 3.59 -2.60
N ARG A 50 -14.46 4.30 -1.65
CA ARG A 50 -13.64 3.72 -0.58
C ARG A 50 -13.37 4.73 0.53
N MET A 51 -13.16 4.24 1.72
CA MET A 51 -12.65 5.04 2.83
C MET A 51 -11.27 5.62 2.49
N ARG A 52 -11.00 6.85 2.98
CA ARG A 52 -9.73 7.54 2.79
C ARG A 52 -9.33 8.23 4.09
N SER A 53 -8.02 8.34 4.32
CA SER A 53 -7.50 9.23 5.36
C SER A 53 -7.68 10.70 4.92
N VAL A 54 -7.60 11.61 5.89
CA VAL A 54 -7.60 13.06 5.62
C VAL A 54 -6.50 13.44 4.65
N ALA A 55 -5.28 12.90 4.84
CA ALA A 55 -4.14 13.18 3.97
C ALA A 55 -4.31 12.59 2.55
N GLU A 56 -4.91 11.40 2.41
CA GLU A 56 -5.23 10.83 1.09
C GLU A 56 -6.26 11.69 0.36
N MET A 57 -7.30 12.17 1.06
CA MET A 57 -8.31 13.04 0.48
C MET A 57 -7.69 14.38 0.07
N LYS A 58 -6.91 15.00 0.94
CA LYS A 58 -6.22 16.26 0.65
C LYS A 58 -5.34 16.16 -0.60
N ARG A 59 -4.55 15.08 -0.74
CA ARG A 59 -3.75 14.81 -1.94
C ARG A 59 -4.61 14.62 -3.19
N LEU A 60 -5.77 13.98 -3.05
CA LEU A 60 -6.70 13.78 -4.17
C LEU A 60 -7.30 15.10 -4.65
N LEU A 61 -7.76 15.95 -3.72
CA LEU A 61 -8.39 17.24 -4.04
C LEU A 61 -7.39 18.22 -4.66
N ARG A 62 -6.14 18.28 -4.15
CA ARG A 62 -5.08 19.11 -4.73
C ARG A 62 -4.83 18.84 -6.21
N ARG A 63 -5.07 17.64 -6.70
CA ARG A 63 -4.95 17.32 -8.14
C ARG A 63 -6.10 17.87 -8.98
N ARG A 64 -7.19 18.29 -8.34
CA ARG A 64 -8.43 18.77 -8.99
C ARG A 64 -8.57 20.27 -9.00
N VAL A 65 -7.76 20.97 -8.23
CA VAL A 65 -7.69 22.45 -8.20
C VAL A 65 -6.38 22.95 -8.78
N ASP A 66 -6.25 24.25 -8.95
CA ASP A 66 -4.95 24.86 -9.18
C ASP A 66 -4.23 25.00 -7.83
N ALA A 67 -3.41 23.99 -7.51
CA ALA A 67 -2.80 23.83 -6.19
C ALA A 67 -1.71 24.88 -5.89
N ASP A 68 -1.22 25.60 -6.91
CA ASP A 68 -0.18 26.62 -6.79
C ASP A 68 -0.77 27.99 -6.42
N THR A 69 -2.11 28.14 -6.50
CA THR A 69 -2.82 29.36 -6.11
C THR A 69 -3.31 29.30 -4.67
N GLU A 70 -3.34 30.45 -4.00
CA GLU A 70 -3.93 30.59 -2.66
C GLU A 70 -5.41 30.17 -2.65
N LEU A 71 -6.16 30.53 -3.69
CA LEU A 71 -7.56 30.14 -3.85
C LEU A 71 -7.72 28.61 -3.90
N GLY A 72 -6.92 27.92 -4.72
CA GLY A 72 -6.98 26.47 -4.83
C GLY A 72 -6.64 25.77 -3.52
N GLN A 73 -5.66 26.29 -2.78
CA GLN A 73 -5.30 25.78 -1.46
C GLN A 73 -6.44 26.00 -0.44
N ALA A 74 -7.01 27.19 -0.42
CA ALA A 74 -8.12 27.55 0.47
C ALA A 74 -9.35 26.68 0.20
N LEU A 75 -9.70 26.42 -1.06
CA LEU A 75 -10.80 25.54 -1.44
C LEU A 75 -10.60 24.11 -0.91
N VAL A 76 -9.39 23.57 -1.02
CA VAL A 76 -9.07 22.25 -0.48
C VAL A 76 -9.26 22.21 1.04
N GLU A 77 -8.72 23.17 1.76
CA GLU A 77 -8.85 23.23 3.24
C GLU A 77 -10.32 23.39 3.67
N LEU A 78 -11.08 24.22 2.96
CA LEU A 78 -12.51 24.42 3.23
C LEU A 78 -13.30 23.13 3.08
N VAL A 79 -13.12 22.42 1.97
CA VAL A 79 -13.79 21.13 1.73
C VAL A 79 -13.35 20.08 2.74
N ILE A 80 -12.06 19.98 3.07
CA ILE A 80 -11.56 19.06 4.11
C ILE A 80 -12.20 19.35 5.46
N ARG A 81 -12.31 20.62 5.86
CA ARG A 81 -12.97 21.01 7.11
C ARG A 81 -14.42 20.56 7.10
N ARG A 82 -15.19 20.91 6.06
CA ARG A 82 -16.58 20.54 5.92
C ARG A 82 -16.81 19.03 5.99
N LEU A 83 -15.96 18.23 5.34
CA LEU A 83 -16.03 16.77 5.40
C LEU A 83 -15.74 16.22 6.79
N LYS A 84 -14.86 16.86 7.58
CA LYS A 84 -14.59 16.50 8.98
C LYS A 84 -15.78 16.85 9.86
N ASP A 85 -16.32 18.07 9.74
CA ASP A 85 -17.46 18.54 10.53
C ASP A 85 -18.70 17.66 10.33
N GLN A 86 -18.89 17.19 9.10
CA GLN A 86 -19.94 16.24 8.75
C GLN A 86 -19.59 14.77 9.04
N SER A 87 -18.44 14.50 9.66
CA SER A 87 -17.97 13.15 10.02
C SER A 87 -17.76 12.20 8.83
N TYR A 88 -17.69 12.70 7.59
CA TYR A 88 -17.30 11.90 6.42
C TYR A 88 -15.80 11.54 6.42
N LEU A 89 -14.96 12.41 6.97
CA LEU A 89 -13.53 12.17 7.19
C LEU A 89 -13.24 12.06 8.69
N ASN A 90 -12.69 10.92 9.08
CA ASN A 90 -12.28 10.66 10.46
C ASN A 90 -11.11 9.68 10.47
N ASP A 91 -9.90 10.16 10.78
CA ASP A 91 -8.69 9.34 10.75
C ASP A 91 -8.68 8.26 11.85
N SER A 92 -9.35 8.47 13.00
CA SER A 92 -9.47 7.44 14.04
C SER A 92 -10.30 6.27 13.54
N ARG A 93 -11.48 6.55 12.98
CA ARG A 93 -12.35 5.52 12.39
C ARG A 93 -11.66 4.82 11.21
N TYR A 94 -10.95 5.59 10.38
CA TYR A 94 -10.18 5.06 9.27
C TYR A 94 -9.09 4.11 9.77
N ALA A 95 -8.27 4.52 10.75
CA ALA A 95 -7.19 3.72 11.29
C ALA A 95 -7.68 2.42 11.92
N SER A 96 -8.75 2.47 12.71
CA SER A 96 -9.35 1.27 13.33
C SER A 96 -9.87 0.29 12.27
N ALA A 97 -10.68 0.77 11.31
CA ALA A 97 -11.21 -0.07 10.24
C ALA A 97 -10.10 -0.68 9.35
N PHE A 98 -9.09 0.13 9.01
CA PHE A 98 -7.93 -0.32 8.25
C PHE A 98 -7.14 -1.39 9.00
N SER A 99 -6.86 -1.17 10.29
CA SER A 99 -6.11 -2.11 11.13
C SER A 99 -6.84 -3.43 11.29
N THR A 100 -8.15 -3.39 11.54
CA THR A 100 -9.00 -4.58 11.63
C THR A 100 -8.98 -5.37 10.32
N PHE A 101 -9.15 -4.69 9.18
CA PHE A 101 -9.10 -5.35 7.87
C PHE A 101 -7.73 -6.04 7.63
N ARG A 102 -6.63 -5.35 7.94
CA ARG A 102 -5.26 -5.87 7.76
C ARG A 102 -4.99 -7.07 8.66
N ARG A 103 -5.45 -7.03 9.91
CA ARG A 103 -5.37 -8.15 10.85
C ARG A 103 -6.23 -9.35 10.41
N ASP A 104 -7.50 -9.10 10.12
CA ASP A 104 -8.48 -10.17 9.95
C ASP A 104 -8.44 -10.81 8.55
N ASN A 105 -8.22 -10.01 7.50
CA ASN A 105 -8.23 -10.51 6.14
C ASN A 105 -6.82 -10.80 5.61
N GLU A 106 -5.82 -10.00 5.94
CA GLU A 106 -4.46 -10.16 5.42
C GLU A 106 -3.51 -10.85 6.40
N LYS A 107 -3.93 -10.98 7.67
CA LYS A 107 -3.14 -11.59 8.76
C LYS A 107 -1.76 -10.92 8.89
N LEU A 108 -1.74 -9.57 8.85
CA LEU A 108 -0.50 -8.80 8.99
C LEU A 108 -0.20 -8.48 10.44
N GLY A 109 1.08 -8.42 10.77
CA GLY A 109 1.57 -8.01 12.07
C GLY A 109 1.46 -6.49 12.29
N ARG A 110 1.49 -6.08 13.57
CA ARG A 110 1.31 -4.70 14.01
C ARG A 110 2.26 -3.71 13.33
N ARG A 111 3.56 -4.07 13.20
CA ARG A 111 4.59 -3.18 12.61
C ARG A 111 4.28 -2.80 11.17
N ARG A 112 3.79 -3.75 10.37
CA ARG A 112 3.41 -3.50 8.99
C ARG A 112 2.23 -2.54 8.89
N VAL A 113 1.23 -2.68 9.75
CA VAL A 113 0.05 -1.81 9.76
C VAL A 113 0.43 -0.38 10.18
N ILE A 114 1.36 -0.21 11.14
CA ILE A 114 1.92 1.11 11.48
C ILE A 114 2.54 1.77 10.24
N THR A 115 3.42 1.06 9.54
CA THR A 115 4.08 1.56 8.34
C THR A 115 3.07 1.95 7.26
N ASP A 116 2.07 1.11 7.01
CA ASP A 116 1.03 1.37 6.02
C ASP A 116 0.17 2.60 6.39
N LEU A 117 -0.20 2.77 7.66
CA LEU A 117 -0.98 3.93 8.14
C LEU A 117 -0.16 5.24 8.10
N LYS A 118 1.13 5.19 8.46
CA LYS A 118 2.04 6.33 8.29
C LYS A 118 2.17 6.75 6.83
N ALA A 119 2.30 5.82 5.91
CA ALA A 119 2.34 6.09 4.46
C ALA A 119 1.04 6.72 3.94
N LYS A 120 -0.09 6.44 4.61
CA LYS A 120 -1.38 7.08 4.33
C LYS A 120 -1.54 8.45 4.99
N GLY A 121 -0.55 8.88 5.77
CA GLY A 121 -0.51 10.18 6.42
C GLY A 121 -1.43 10.29 7.64
N VAL A 122 -1.71 9.17 8.30
CA VAL A 122 -2.41 9.18 9.59
C VAL A 122 -1.42 9.58 10.69
N HIS A 123 -1.86 10.42 11.62
CA HIS A 123 -1.01 10.92 12.71
C HIS A 123 -0.64 9.81 13.70
N GLY A 124 0.58 9.88 14.28
CA GLY A 124 1.13 8.83 15.16
C GLY A 124 0.25 8.46 16.34
N GLU A 125 -0.26 9.45 17.08
CA GLU A 125 -1.14 9.22 18.23
C GLU A 125 -2.43 8.49 17.87
N VAL A 126 -2.99 8.81 16.69
CA VAL A 126 -4.19 8.13 16.18
C VAL A 126 -3.88 6.67 15.82
N ILE A 127 -2.70 6.43 15.24
CA ILE A 127 -2.23 5.08 14.93
C ILE A 127 -2.05 4.26 16.22
N ASP A 128 -1.37 4.83 17.21
CA ASP A 128 -1.06 4.13 18.46
C ASP A 128 -2.33 3.75 19.21
N LYS A 129 -3.32 4.65 19.29
CA LYS A 129 -4.63 4.38 19.90
C LYS A 129 -5.38 3.29 19.14
N ALA A 130 -5.52 3.40 17.83
CA ALA A 130 -6.22 2.41 17.02
C ALA A 130 -5.56 1.02 17.10
N LEU A 131 -4.24 0.95 17.19
CA LEU A 131 -3.52 -0.31 17.31
C LEU A 131 -3.51 -0.89 18.72
N ALA A 132 -3.62 -0.07 19.77
CA ALA A 132 -3.86 -0.55 21.12
C ALA A 132 -5.19 -1.30 21.17
N ASP A 133 -6.25 -0.72 20.61
CA ASP A 133 -7.58 -1.32 20.57
C ASP A 133 -7.64 -2.60 19.72
N VAL A 134 -6.99 -2.59 18.54
CA VAL A 134 -7.11 -3.69 17.57
C VAL A 134 -6.12 -4.83 17.83
N TYR A 135 -4.91 -4.54 18.32
CA TYR A 135 -3.83 -5.52 18.51
C TYR A 135 -3.48 -5.79 19.97
N GLY A 136 -4.14 -5.12 20.94
CA GLY A 136 -3.79 -5.21 22.37
C GLY A 136 -3.83 -6.63 22.91
N GLU A 137 -4.86 -7.39 22.55
CA GLU A 137 -5.08 -8.78 23.02
C GLU A 137 -4.75 -9.85 21.97
N VAL A 138 -4.10 -9.47 20.85
CA VAL A 138 -3.82 -10.40 19.76
C VAL A 138 -2.61 -11.26 20.08
N ASP A 139 -2.78 -12.58 20.04
CA ASP A 139 -1.65 -13.52 20.00
C ASP A 139 -0.91 -13.38 18.66
N GLU A 140 0.24 -12.69 18.72
CA GLU A 140 1.08 -12.43 17.54
C GLU A 140 1.60 -13.73 16.91
N GLU A 141 1.88 -14.78 17.70
CA GLU A 141 2.33 -16.07 17.19
C GLU A 141 1.22 -16.76 16.41
N GLN A 142 0.01 -16.77 16.96
CA GLN A 142 -1.14 -17.36 16.28
C GLN A 142 -1.45 -16.62 14.97
N LEU A 143 -1.39 -15.30 14.99
CA LEU A 143 -1.59 -14.46 13.79
C LEU A 143 -0.52 -14.75 12.72
N ALA A 144 0.75 -14.89 13.11
CA ALA A 144 1.84 -15.23 12.21
C ALA A 144 1.66 -16.61 11.58
N ARG A 145 1.21 -17.61 12.37
CA ARG A 145 0.86 -18.95 11.85
C ARG A 145 -0.31 -18.90 10.86
N GLN A 146 -1.31 -18.04 11.11
CA GLN A 146 -2.41 -17.83 10.15
C GLN A 146 -1.91 -17.17 8.86
N HIS A 147 -0.97 -16.22 8.96
CA HIS A 147 -0.32 -15.61 7.79
C HIS A 147 0.43 -16.65 6.95
N LEU A 148 1.23 -17.52 7.59
CA LEU A 148 1.95 -18.59 6.92
C LEU A 148 1.00 -19.54 6.17
N ARG A 149 -0.08 -19.99 6.83
CA ARG A 149 -1.13 -20.84 6.21
C ARG A 149 -1.77 -20.17 5.00
N ARG A 150 -2.14 -18.89 5.15
CA ARG A 150 -2.70 -18.11 4.04
C ARG A 150 -1.76 -18.00 2.85
N LYS A 151 -0.45 -17.89 3.11
CA LYS A 151 0.60 -17.83 2.08
C LYS A 151 1.06 -19.20 1.60
N ARG A 152 0.47 -20.29 2.13
CA ARG A 152 0.83 -21.69 1.83
C ARG A 152 2.33 -21.93 2.07
N LEU A 153 2.86 -21.38 3.16
CA LEU A 153 4.25 -21.56 3.58
C LEU A 153 4.30 -22.65 4.63
N GLU A 154 5.05 -23.68 4.31
CA GLU A 154 5.25 -24.87 5.13
C GLU A 154 6.62 -24.85 5.82
N LYS A 155 6.90 -25.89 6.65
CA LYS A 155 8.21 -26.10 7.28
C LYS A 155 9.31 -26.05 6.21
N PRO A 156 10.37 -25.22 6.39
CA PRO A 156 11.46 -25.12 5.44
C PRO A 156 12.24 -26.43 5.37
N LYS A 157 12.67 -26.81 4.16
CA LYS A 157 13.48 -28.00 3.90
C LYS A 157 14.98 -27.70 3.96
N ASP A 158 15.35 -26.45 3.83
CA ASP A 158 16.73 -26.00 3.80
C ASP A 158 16.87 -24.58 4.40
N GLN A 159 18.10 -24.16 4.63
CA GLN A 159 18.43 -22.83 5.19
C GLN A 159 17.96 -21.68 4.31
N LYS A 160 17.99 -21.85 2.97
CA LYS A 160 17.54 -20.83 2.02
C LYS A 160 16.04 -20.56 2.12
N GLN A 161 15.26 -21.65 2.30
CA GLN A 161 13.81 -21.51 2.52
C GLN A 161 13.51 -20.90 3.90
N ALA A 162 14.25 -21.28 4.94
CA ALA A 162 14.12 -20.69 6.26
C ALA A 162 14.38 -19.17 6.22
N ALA A 163 15.46 -18.73 5.58
CA ALA A 163 15.78 -17.32 5.38
C ALA A 163 14.68 -16.58 4.57
N ARG A 164 14.10 -17.22 3.56
CA ARG A 164 13.00 -16.65 2.79
C ARG A 164 11.76 -16.43 3.65
N ILE A 165 11.38 -17.42 4.47
CA ILE A 165 10.24 -17.35 5.37
C ILE A 165 10.46 -16.27 6.43
N PHE A 166 11.67 -16.21 7.03
CA PHE A 166 12.06 -15.18 7.97
C PHE A 166 11.82 -13.78 7.40
N ARG A 167 12.44 -13.46 6.24
CA ARG A 167 12.27 -12.16 5.57
C ARG A 167 10.81 -11.85 5.20
N GLN A 168 10.02 -12.85 4.88
CA GLN A 168 8.60 -12.68 4.58
C GLN A 168 7.80 -12.29 5.83
N LEU A 169 8.05 -12.93 6.97
CA LEU A 169 7.39 -12.60 8.24
C LEU A 169 7.83 -11.23 8.76
N VAL A 170 9.11 -10.85 8.62
CA VAL A 170 9.59 -9.49 8.94
C VAL A 170 8.83 -8.46 8.10
N ARG A 171 8.73 -8.65 6.78
CA ARG A 171 7.97 -7.77 5.89
C ARG A 171 6.46 -7.75 6.17
N ALA A 172 5.92 -8.83 6.70
CA ALA A 172 4.54 -8.88 7.16
C ALA A 172 4.32 -8.18 8.50
N GLY A 173 5.39 -7.72 9.17
CA GLY A 173 5.36 -6.88 10.36
C GLY A 173 5.29 -7.64 11.68
N PHE A 174 5.74 -8.89 11.71
CA PHE A 174 5.89 -9.68 12.94
C PHE A 174 7.19 -9.37 13.67
N SER A 175 7.19 -9.53 14.99
CA SER A 175 8.40 -9.33 15.80
C SER A 175 9.41 -10.47 15.58
N ALA A 176 10.71 -10.16 15.65
CA ALA A 176 11.78 -11.16 15.54
C ALA A 176 11.60 -12.28 16.57
N LYS A 177 11.21 -11.92 17.81
CA LYS A 177 10.92 -12.88 18.89
C LYS A 177 9.88 -13.94 18.49
N VAL A 178 8.80 -13.51 17.84
CA VAL A 178 7.74 -14.43 17.38
C VAL A 178 8.22 -15.27 16.20
N ILE A 179 8.95 -14.65 15.27
CA ILE A 179 9.51 -15.36 14.11
C ILE A 179 10.46 -16.48 14.55
N PHE A 180 11.37 -16.19 15.46
CA PHE A 180 12.29 -17.19 16.03
C PHE A 180 11.55 -18.33 16.72
N ARG A 181 10.55 -18.01 17.53
CA ARG A 181 9.74 -19.04 18.21
C ARG A 181 9.05 -19.99 17.21
N ILE A 182 8.58 -19.47 16.09
CA ILE A 182 7.96 -20.27 15.04
C ILE A 182 9.00 -21.13 14.32
N LEU A 183 10.13 -20.55 13.91
CA LEU A 183 11.17 -21.24 13.16
C LEU A 183 11.91 -22.27 14.02
N LYS A 184 12.13 -21.99 15.31
CA LYS A 184 12.69 -22.95 16.28
C LYS A 184 11.78 -24.19 16.43
N LYS A 185 10.45 -24.00 16.47
CA LYS A 185 9.50 -25.14 16.48
C LYS A 185 9.53 -25.96 15.17
N TRP A 186 10.18 -25.46 14.15
CA TRP A 186 10.42 -26.17 12.89
C TRP A 186 11.84 -26.71 12.76
N ASP A 187 12.60 -26.81 13.87
CA ASP A 187 13.98 -27.30 13.96
C ASP A 187 14.94 -26.53 13.03
N VAL A 188 14.74 -25.23 12.87
CA VAL A 188 15.68 -24.36 12.16
C VAL A 188 16.81 -23.96 13.12
N ASP A 189 18.04 -24.05 12.62
CA ASP A 189 19.28 -23.80 13.35
C ASP A 189 19.32 -22.39 13.99
N GLU A 190 19.70 -22.29 15.27
CA GLU A 190 19.80 -21.02 16.00
C GLU A 190 20.90 -20.11 15.43
N ASP A 191 22.01 -20.65 14.95
CA ASP A 191 23.09 -19.87 14.35
C ASP A 191 22.63 -19.17 13.06
N LEU A 192 21.81 -19.86 12.25
CA LEU A 192 21.20 -19.24 11.08
C LEU A 192 20.23 -18.13 11.47
N LEU A 193 19.43 -18.35 12.53
CA LEU A 193 18.45 -17.37 12.98
C LEU A 193 19.11 -16.10 13.51
N SER A 194 20.21 -16.21 14.27
CA SER A 194 20.98 -15.06 14.78
C SER A 194 21.62 -14.24 13.66
N THR A 195 22.14 -14.90 12.63
CA THR A 195 22.68 -14.25 11.43
C THR A 195 21.59 -13.46 10.70
N LEU A 196 20.40 -14.05 10.52
CA LEU A 196 19.27 -13.39 9.84
C LEU A 196 18.71 -12.19 10.63
N GLU A 197 18.81 -12.20 11.96
CA GLU A 197 18.41 -11.06 12.80
C GLU A 197 19.36 -9.88 12.61
N THR A 198 20.66 -10.15 12.60
CA THR A 198 21.69 -9.12 12.37
C THR A 198 21.52 -8.47 11.00
N ASP A 199 21.29 -9.27 9.96
CA ASP A 199 21.02 -8.79 8.60
C ASP A 199 19.73 -7.94 8.51
N ALA A 200 18.69 -8.34 9.26
CA ALA A 200 17.43 -7.61 9.26
C ALA A 200 17.52 -6.27 10.01
N ALA A 201 18.34 -6.19 11.05
CA ALA A 201 18.58 -4.96 11.81
C ALA A 201 19.40 -3.95 10.99
N SER A 202 20.45 -4.40 10.28
CA SER A 202 21.30 -3.54 9.45
C SER A 202 20.59 -3.01 8.18
N GLY A 203 19.60 -3.74 7.66
CA GLY A 203 18.80 -3.33 6.48
C GLY A 203 17.69 -2.32 6.76
N SER A 204 17.45 -1.91 8.01
CA SER A 204 16.39 -0.96 8.40
C SER A 204 16.86 0.49 8.52
N GLU A 205 18.15 0.78 8.31
CA GLU A 205 18.76 2.11 8.45
C GLU A 205 18.99 2.86 7.12
N THR A 206 18.40 2.39 5.99
CA THR A 206 18.57 3.07 4.69
C THR A 206 17.21 3.65 4.22
#